data_6fc81ca1242c885c1d4e25e042c79660
#
_entry.id   6fc81ca1242c885c1d4e25e042c79660
#
_cell.length_a   1.000
_cell.length_b   1.000
_cell.length_c   1.000
_cell.angle_alpha   90.00
_cell.angle_beta   90.00
_cell.angle_gamma   90.00
#
_symmetry.space_group_name_H-M   'P 1'
#
loop_
_entity.id
_entity.type
_entity.pdbx_description
1 polymer ?
#
loop_
_entity_poly.entity_id
_entity_poly.type
_entity_poly.pdbx_seq_one_letter_code
_entity_poly.pdbx_strand_id
1 'polypeptide(L)'
;MKINGNSVKPGMILEHKGELWTVAKSQSVKPGKGGAFNQVEMKNIKTGSKLNERFRASEEVERVRVDEEKYQYLYKQDDKLVFMNTDSYEQIELDTEIAGDRIVLMSENDEVIIEMYNDKAIGIQLPKTLSFIVSETEAVVKGQTAASSNKPAILENGIRVMVPPFIEQGEKIEINTEDLTYAKRVD
;
A
#
# COMPACT_ATOMS: atom_id res chain seq x y z
N MET A 1 12.05 15.80 12.93
CA MET A 1 11.29 17.01 13.24
C MET A 1 10.29 16.71 14.35
N LYS A 2 10.35 17.44 15.42
CA LYS A 2 9.43 17.27 16.55
C LYS A 2 8.05 17.86 16.24
N ILE A 3 7.01 17.07 16.48
CA ILE A 3 5.62 17.50 16.39
C ILE A 3 4.89 17.17 17.70
N ASN A 4 3.76 17.79 17.94
CA ASN A 4 2.92 17.43 19.09
C ASN A 4 2.16 16.14 18.85
N GLY A 5 1.90 15.38 19.90
CA GLY A 5 1.17 14.11 19.82
C GLY A 5 -0.20 14.22 19.15
N ASN A 6 -0.91 15.35 19.34
CA ASN A 6 -2.18 15.60 18.66
C ASN A 6 -2.07 15.89 17.16
N SER A 7 -0.86 16.16 16.66
CA SER A 7 -0.60 16.40 15.23
C SER A 7 -0.28 15.14 14.44
N VAL A 8 -0.14 14.00 15.11
CA VAL A 8 0.12 12.72 14.48
C VAL A 8 -1.10 12.28 13.65
N LYS A 9 -0.86 11.98 12.36
CA LYS A 9 -1.90 11.59 11.40
C LYS A 9 -1.49 10.34 10.63
N PRO A 10 -2.46 9.58 10.09
CA PRO A 10 -2.18 8.44 9.20
C PRO A 10 -1.27 8.83 8.03
N GLY A 11 -0.36 7.91 7.67
CA GLY A 11 0.63 8.11 6.63
C GLY A 11 1.95 8.74 7.10
N MET A 12 1.98 9.34 8.28
CA MET A 12 3.23 9.85 8.86
C MET A 12 4.16 8.71 9.26
N ILE A 13 5.45 8.96 9.17
CA ILE A 13 6.49 8.07 9.70
C ILE A 13 7.06 8.69 10.95
N LEU A 14 7.08 7.92 12.03
CA LEU A 14 7.58 8.32 13.33
C LEU A 14 8.80 7.51 13.71
N GLU A 15 9.78 8.15 14.33
CA GLU A 15 10.80 7.47 15.09
C GLU A 15 10.31 7.30 16.54
N HIS A 16 10.17 6.08 16.99
CA HIS A 16 9.67 5.74 18.31
C HIS A 16 10.40 4.53 18.85
N LYS A 17 10.98 4.68 20.06
CA LYS A 17 11.78 3.64 20.71
C LYS A 17 12.94 3.11 19.84
N GLY A 18 13.56 4.02 19.07
CA GLY A 18 14.70 3.67 18.21
C GLY A 18 14.35 2.96 16.90
N GLU A 19 13.07 2.85 16.57
CA GLU A 19 12.59 2.21 15.35
C GLU A 19 11.68 3.16 14.55
N LEU A 20 11.50 2.85 13.26
CA LEU A 20 10.63 3.60 12.36
C LEU A 20 9.27 2.91 12.23
N TRP A 21 8.21 3.73 12.33
CA TRP A 21 6.83 3.29 12.34
C TRP A 21 5.99 4.12 11.38
N THR A 22 5.18 3.45 10.57
CA THR A 22 4.16 4.12 9.75
C THR A 22 2.85 4.19 10.53
N VAL A 23 2.29 5.38 10.65
CA VAL A 23 0.99 5.58 11.31
C VAL A 23 -0.13 5.07 10.41
N ALA A 24 -0.87 4.07 10.89
CA ALA A 24 -2.02 3.51 10.18
C ALA A 24 -3.32 4.23 10.56
N LYS A 25 -3.51 4.51 11.86
CA LYS A 25 -4.70 5.19 12.38
C LYS A 25 -4.32 6.14 13.51
N SER A 26 -5.07 7.23 13.61
CA SER A 26 -4.99 8.14 14.74
C SER A 26 -6.38 8.61 15.16
N GLN A 27 -6.62 8.65 16.47
CA GLN A 27 -7.89 9.10 17.05
C GLN A 27 -7.62 9.99 18.24
N SER A 28 -8.03 11.25 18.14
CA SER A 28 -7.98 12.19 19.25
C SER A 28 -9.09 11.88 20.25
N VAL A 29 -8.72 11.77 21.51
CA VAL A 29 -9.64 11.50 22.62
C VAL A 29 -9.53 12.62 23.64
N LYS A 30 -10.67 13.20 24.00
CA LYS A 30 -10.79 14.20 25.07
C LYS A 30 -11.64 13.62 26.19
N PRO A 31 -11.04 13.01 27.21
CA PRO A 31 -11.81 12.51 28.34
C PRO A 31 -12.41 13.67 29.17
N GLY A 32 -13.51 13.41 29.83
CA GLY A 32 -14.19 14.42 30.67
C GLY A 32 -13.34 14.89 31.87
N LYS A 33 -12.42 14.05 32.32
CA LYS A 33 -11.39 14.36 33.33
C LYS A 33 -10.05 13.89 32.83
N GLY A 34 -9.04 14.76 32.85
CA GLY A 34 -7.68 14.47 32.39
C GLY A 34 -7.33 15.18 31.09
N GLY A 35 -6.07 15.04 30.68
CA GLY A 35 -5.56 15.64 29.44
C GLY A 35 -6.01 14.92 28.18
N ALA A 36 -6.15 15.65 27.09
CA ALA A 36 -6.39 15.08 25.78
C ALA A 36 -5.19 14.22 25.33
N PHE A 37 -5.48 13.14 24.64
CA PHE A 37 -4.46 12.28 24.04
C PHE A 37 -4.86 11.82 22.63
N ASN A 38 -3.88 11.41 21.85
CA ASN A 38 -4.08 10.80 20.54
C ASN A 38 -3.74 9.31 20.64
N GLN A 39 -4.71 8.48 20.31
CA GLN A 39 -4.51 7.04 20.21
C GLN A 39 -4.06 6.70 18.81
N VAL A 40 -2.86 6.16 18.68
CA VAL A 40 -2.20 5.93 17.41
C VAL A 40 -1.93 4.44 17.23
N GLU A 41 -2.43 3.89 16.13
CA GLU A 41 -2.05 2.57 15.64
C GLU A 41 -0.97 2.76 14.59
N MET A 42 0.16 2.10 14.76
CA MET A 42 1.27 2.19 13.83
C MET A 42 1.88 0.82 13.56
N LYS A 43 2.54 0.72 12.41
CA LYS A 43 3.17 -0.49 11.92
C LYS A 43 4.67 -0.27 11.77
N ASN A 44 5.46 -1.19 12.34
CA ASN A 44 6.90 -1.17 12.19
C ASN A 44 7.28 -1.37 10.71
N ILE A 45 8.10 -0.48 10.16
CA ILE A 45 8.50 -0.53 8.75
C ILE A 45 9.34 -1.77 8.47
N LYS A 46 10.20 -2.18 9.40
CA LYS A 46 11.12 -3.30 9.22
C LYS A 46 10.47 -4.65 9.49
N THR A 47 9.74 -4.77 10.59
CA THR A 47 9.19 -6.05 11.07
C THR A 47 7.74 -6.29 10.69
N GLY A 48 7.00 -5.23 10.34
CA GLY A 48 5.57 -5.29 10.08
C GLY A 48 4.69 -5.44 11.32
N SER A 49 5.28 -5.49 12.52
CA SER A 49 4.52 -5.61 13.78
C SER A 49 3.70 -4.35 14.04
N LYS A 50 2.53 -4.54 14.64
CA LYS A 50 1.63 -3.45 15.00
C LYS A 50 1.87 -3.02 16.44
N LEU A 51 1.77 -1.71 16.68
CA LEU A 51 1.86 -1.09 17.99
C LEU A 51 0.74 -0.06 18.14
N ASN A 52 0.04 -0.13 19.27
CA ASN A 52 -0.89 0.91 19.68
C ASN A 52 -0.23 1.74 20.78
N GLU A 53 -0.11 3.04 20.55
CA GLU A 53 0.53 3.96 21.49
C GLU A 53 -0.40 5.14 21.75
N ARG A 54 -0.35 5.67 22.99
CA ARG A 54 -1.06 6.89 23.39
C ARG A 54 -0.07 8.02 23.56
N PHE A 55 -0.19 9.02 22.71
CA PHE A 55 0.58 10.25 22.86
C PHE A 55 -0.28 11.32 23.51
N ARG A 56 0.22 11.94 24.57
CA ARG A 56 -0.45 13.12 25.13
C ARG A 56 -0.50 14.22 24.07
N ALA A 57 -1.54 15.04 24.07
CA ALA A 57 -1.72 16.06 23.03
C ALA A 57 -0.51 17.02 22.91
N SER A 58 0.16 17.31 24.01
CA SER A 58 1.34 18.18 24.09
C SER A 58 2.68 17.43 24.10
N GLU A 59 2.66 16.09 24.05
CA GLU A 59 3.88 15.28 24.02
C GLU A 59 4.64 15.48 22.70
N GLU A 60 5.94 15.63 22.77
CA GLU A 60 6.79 15.70 21.59
C GLU A 60 7.01 14.31 20.97
N VAL A 61 6.72 14.20 19.68
CA VAL A 61 6.90 12.99 18.90
C VAL A 61 7.83 13.32 17.73
N GLU A 62 8.80 12.45 17.45
CA GLU A 62 9.72 12.64 16.33
C GLU A 62 9.10 12.15 15.04
N ARG A 63 8.75 13.08 14.15
CA ARG A 63 8.35 12.79 12.78
C ARG A 63 9.54 12.71 11.88
N VAL A 64 9.64 11.64 11.11
CA VAL A 64 10.67 11.42 10.10
C VAL A 64 10.18 11.91 8.75
N ARG A 65 10.97 12.74 8.09
CA ARG A 65 10.73 13.14 6.71
C ARG A 65 11.40 12.12 5.79
N VAL A 66 10.64 11.60 4.85
CA VAL A 66 11.14 10.72 3.80
C VAL A 66 11.11 11.43 2.46
N ASP A 67 12.07 11.12 1.61
CA ASP A 67 12.09 11.56 0.24
C ASP A 67 11.39 10.51 -0.63
N GLU A 68 10.49 10.94 -1.48
CA GLU A 68 9.77 10.09 -2.41
C GLU A 68 10.42 10.20 -3.78
N GLU A 69 10.95 9.08 -4.27
CA GLU A 69 11.60 9.00 -5.57
C GLU A 69 10.85 8.05 -6.50
N LYS A 70 10.76 8.44 -7.77
CA LYS A 70 10.13 7.63 -8.80
C LYS A 70 11.09 6.60 -9.36
N TYR A 71 10.66 5.36 -9.35
CA TYR A 71 11.39 4.22 -9.90
C TYR A 71 10.49 3.42 -10.84
N GLN A 72 11.14 2.73 -11.75
CA GLN A 72 10.51 1.72 -12.60
C GLN A 72 10.92 0.34 -12.11
N TYR A 73 9.95 -0.52 -11.87
CA TYR A 73 10.23 -1.92 -11.55
C TYR A 73 10.71 -2.65 -12.79
N LEU A 74 11.85 -3.30 -12.73
CA LEU A 74 12.45 -4.01 -13.86
C LEU A 74 12.15 -5.51 -13.79
N TYR A 75 12.66 -6.19 -12.77
CA TYR A 75 12.48 -7.63 -12.60
C TYR A 75 12.79 -8.08 -11.17
N LYS A 76 12.39 -9.31 -10.90
CA LYS A 76 12.76 -10.04 -9.68
C LYS A 76 13.88 -11.02 -10.00
N GLN A 77 14.92 -11.04 -9.19
CA GLN A 77 16.00 -12.00 -9.24
C GLN A 77 16.19 -12.59 -7.83
N ASP A 78 15.91 -13.87 -7.68
CA ASP A 78 15.95 -14.57 -6.38
C ASP A 78 15.09 -13.87 -5.32
N ASP A 79 15.72 -13.37 -4.24
CA ASP A 79 15.09 -12.62 -3.16
C ASP A 79 15.23 -11.10 -3.31
N LYS A 80 15.64 -10.63 -4.48
CA LYS A 80 15.82 -9.20 -4.80
C LYS A 80 14.85 -8.72 -5.87
N LEU A 81 14.43 -7.48 -5.70
CA LEU A 81 13.68 -6.71 -6.69
C LEU A 81 14.59 -5.63 -7.24
N VAL A 82 14.66 -5.53 -8.55
CA VAL A 82 15.49 -4.54 -9.24
C VAL A 82 14.63 -3.40 -9.75
N PHE A 83 15.02 -2.19 -9.42
CA PHE A 83 14.36 -0.95 -9.83
C PHE A 83 15.35 -0.01 -10.49
N MET A 84 14.85 0.84 -11.37
CA MET A 84 15.63 1.89 -12.01
C MET A 84 15.01 3.25 -11.69
N ASN A 85 15.80 4.19 -11.19
CA ASN A 85 15.37 5.54 -10.97
C ASN A 85 15.00 6.19 -12.31
N THR A 86 13.83 6.80 -12.41
CA THR A 86 13.33 7.37 -13.68
C THR A 86 14.05 8.63 -14.12
N ASP A 87 14.73 9.31 -13.20
CA ASP A 87 15.47 10.53 -13.49
C ASP A 87 16.97 10.29 -13.72
N SER A 88 17.61 9.55 -12.82
CA SER A 88 19.06 9.27 -12.89
C SER A 88 19.42 8.03 -13.69
N TYR A 89 18.44 7.14 -13.95
CA TYR A 89 18.64 5.82 -14.57
C TYR A 89 19.53 4.86 -13.78
N GLU A 90 19.87 5.20 -12.55
CA GLU A 90 20.58 4.31 -11.64
C GLU A 90 19.69 3.16 -11.18
N GLN A 91 20.26 1.97 -11.12
CA GLN A 91 19.56 0.78 -10.66
C GLN A 91 19.87 0.52 -9.19
N ILE A 92 18.83 0.09 -8.46
CA ILE A 92 18.96 -0.37 -7.08
C ILE A 92 18.33 -1.75 -6.92
N GLU A 93 18.86 -2.51 -5.99
CA GLU A 93 18.34 -3.82 -5.59
C GLU A 93 17.76 -3.73 -4.18
N LEU A 94 16.54 -4.17 -4.00
CA LEU A 94 15.86 -4.18 -2.71
C LEU A 94 15.41 -5.61 -2.38
N ASP A 95 15.43 -5.94 -1.09
CA ASP A 95 14.87 -7.22 -0.63
C ASP A 95 13.38 -7.33 -0.93
N THR A 96 12.93 -8.52 -1.29
CA THR A 96 11.52 -8.78 -1.59
C THR A 96 10.59 -8.45 -0.41
N GLU A 97 11.09 -8.49 0.81
CA GLU A 97 10.35 -8.13 2.02
C GLU A 97 9.80 -6.71 2.02
N ILE A 98 10.45 -5.77 1.31
CA ILE A 98 9.99 -4.38 1.22
C ILE A 98 8.62 -4.26 0.55
N ALA A 99 8.32 -5.13 -0.41
CA ALA A 99 7.03 -5.19 -1.09
C ALA A 99 6.06 -6.16 -0.39
N GLY A 100 6.57 -7.17 0.30
CA GLY A 100 5.75 -8.19 0.96
C GLY A 100 4.80 -8.88 -0.02
N ASP A 101 3.54 -9.03 0.37
CA ASP A 101 2.51 -9.68 -0.46
C ASP A 101 2.16 -8.88 -1.73
N ARG A 102 2.57 -7.62 -1.82
CA ARG A 102 2.31 -6.76 -2.99
C ARG A 102 3.18 -7.09 -4.20
N ILE A 103 4.17 -7.98 -4.07
CA ILE A 103 5.02 -8.41 -5.20
C ILE A 103 4.17 -8.90 -6.37
N VAL A 104 3.10 -9.64 -6.10
CA VAL A 104 2.21 -10.19 -7.13
C VAL A 104 1.46 -9.13 -7.92
N LEU A 105 1.37 -7.90 -7.40
CA LEU A 105 0.76 -6.76 -8.08
C LEU A 105 1.71 -6.05 -9.04
N MET A 106 3.02 -6.23 -8.88
CA MET A 106 4.01 -5.52 -9.67
C MET A 106 4.31 -6.29 -10.97
N SER A 107 4.24 -5.57 -12.08
CA SER A 107 4.64 -6.06 -13.40
C SER A 107 5.87 -5.30 -13.88
N GLU A 108 6.65 -5.93 -14.76
CA GLU A 108 7.80 -5.27 -15.38
C GLU A 108 7.40 -3.93 -16.01
N ASN A 109 8.22 -2.92 -15.80
CA ASN A 109 8.03 -1.54 -16.25
C ASN A 109 6.95 -0.73 -15.49
N ASP A 110 6.33 -1.28 -14.45
CA ASP A 110 5.45 -0.49 -13.60
C ASP A 110 6.23 0.62 -12.90
N GLU A 111 5.63 1.81 -12.87
CA GLU A 111 6.16 2.95 -12.14
C GLU A 111 5.72 2.88 -10.68
N VAL A 112 6.67 2.98 -9.76
CA VAL A 112 6.44 2.94 -8.32
C VAL A 112 7.11 4.13 -7.66
N ILE A 113 6.70 4.45 -6.44
CA ILE A 113 7.38 5.42 -5.59
C ILE A 113 8.13 4.66 -4.51
N ILE A 114 9.42 4.92 -4.37
CA ILE A 114 10.23 4.38 -3.28
C ILE A 114 10.46 5.49 -2.27
N GLU A 115 10.13 5.20 -1.02
CA GLU A 115 10.34 6.09 0.10
C GLU A 115 11.76 5.89 0.64
N MET A 116 12.57 6.94 0.59
CA MET A 116 13.97 6.94 1.00
C MET A 116 14.17 7.71 2.30
N TYR A 117 14.93 7.15 3.20
CA TYR A 117 15.37 7.78 4.43
C TYR A 117 16.86 7.49 4.66
N ASN A 118 17.69 8.55 4.78
CA ASN A 118 19.14 8.43 4.91
C ASN A 118 19.76 7.50 3.85
N ASP A 119 19.41 7.71 2.59
CA ASP A 119 19.85 6.93 1.42
C ASP A 119 19.48 5.43 1.45
N LYS A 120 18.51 5.08 2.28
CA LYS A 120 17.96 3.72 2.36
C LYS A 120 16.49 3.71 1.98
N ALA A 121 16.11 2.72 1.18
CA ALA A 121 14.71 2.48 0.89
C ALA A 121 14.01 1.88 2.11
N ILE A 122 12.92 2.51 2.54
CA ILE A 122 12.12 2.08 3.70
C ILE A 122 10.71 1.65 3.34
N GLY A 123 10.25 1.94 2.13
CA GLY A 123 8.91 1.56 1.68
C GLY A 123 8.74 1.72 0.18
N ILE A 124 7.71 1.06 -0.35
CA ILE A 124 7.27 1.16 -1.74
C ILE A 124 5.80 1.56 -1.74
N GLN A 125 5.47 2.56 -2.56
CA GLN A 125 4.10 2.92 -2.86
C GLN A 125 3.77 2.51 -4.29
N LEU A 126 2.74 1.68 -4.44
CA LEU A 126 2.21 1.30 -5.75
C LEU A 126 1.22 2.36 -6.25
N PRO A 127 0.96 2.43 -7.57
CA PRO A 127 -0.16 3.19 -8.09
C PRO A 127 -1.47 2.79 -7.40
N LYS A 128 -2.43 3.71 -7.30
CA LYS A 128 -3.73 3.43 -6.66
C LYS A 128 -4.50 2.30 -7.32
N THR A 129 -4.37 2.21 -8.64
CA THR A 129 -4.98 1.15 -9.44
C THR A 129 -3.96 0.52 -10.37
N LEU A 130 -4.09 -0.77 -10.62
CA LEU A 130 -3.32 -1.51 -11.60
C LEU A 130 -4.27 -2.37 -12.44
N SER A 131 -3.88 -2.61 -13.69
CA SER A 131 -4.70 -3.37 -14.65
C SER A 131 -4.20 -4.79 -14.79
N PHE A 132 -5.13 -5.74 -14.83
CA PHE A 132 -4.86 -7.16 -15.02
C PHE A 132 -5.90 -7.80 -15.93
N ILE A 133 -5.50 -8.85 -16.62
CA ILE A 133 -6.40 -9.69 -17.42
C ILE A 133 -7.09 -10.71 -16.50
N VAL A 134 -8.38 -10.87 -16.69
CA VAL A 134 -9.17 -11.92 -16.02
C VAL A 134 -8.82 -13.27 -16.66
N SER A 135 -8.13 -14.14 -15.93
CA SER A 135 -7.76 -15.47 -16.44
C SER A 135 -8.88 -16.48 -16.31
N GLU A 136 -9.69 -16.39 -15.24
CA GLU A 136 -10.82 -17.29 -14.99
C GLU A 136 -11.97 -16.53 -14.31
N THR A 137 -13.18 -16.78 -14.78
CA THR A 137 -14.40 -16.34 -14.11
C THR A 137 -15.59 -17.15 -14.65
N GLU A 138 -16.71 -17.09 -13.94
CA GLU A 138 -17.97 -17.67 -14.40
C GLU A 138 -18.47 -16.97 -15.66
N ALA A 139 -19.04 -17.74 -16.58
CA ALA A 139 -19.62 -17.21 -17.81
C ALA A 139 -20.76 -16.22 -17.51
N VAL A 140 -20.90 -15.23 -18.39
CA VAL A 140 -22.05 -14.31 -18.33
C VAL A 140 -23.32 -15.07 -18.73
N VAL A 141 -24.33 -15.01 -17.86
CA VAL A 141 -25.64 -15.62 -18.11
C VAL A 141 -26.57 -14.56 -18.73
N LYS A 142 -27.09 -14.85 -19.93
CA LYS A 142 -28.08 -13.98 -20.57
C LYS A 142 -29.34 -13.86 -19.72
N GLY A 143 -29.81 -12.63 -19.51
CA GLY A 143 -30.99 -12.33 -18.72
C GLY A 143 -30.76 -12.08 -17.24
N GLN A 144 -29.51 -12.10 -16.76
CA GLN A 144 -29.18 -11.57 -15.43
C GLN A 144 -29.39 -10.05 -15.41
N THR A 145 -30.09 -9.58 -14.36
CA THR A 145 -30.28 -8.17 -14.15
C THR A 145 -29.01 -7.51 -13.59
N ALA A 146 -28.89 -6.19 -13.76
CA ALA A 146 -27.79 -5.41 -13.17
C ALA A 146 -27.71 -5.50 -11.63
N ALA A 147 -28.73 -6.02 -10.99
CA ALA A 147 -28.82 -6.26 -9.54
C ALA A 147 -28.20 -7.60 -9.11
N SER A 148 -27.66 -8.38 -10.02
CA SER A 148 -26.98 -9.65 -9.68
C SER A 148 -25.75 -9.40 -8.83
N SER A 149 -25.52 -10.29 -7.87
CA SER A 149 -24.34 -10.25 -6.99
C SER A 149 -23.05 -10.37 -7.79
N ASN A 150 -21.98 -9.75 -7.29
CA ASN A 150 -20.67 -9.95 -7.82
C ASN A 150 -20.26 -11.43 -7.80
N LYS A 151 -19.44 -11.82 -8.73
CA LYS A 151 -18.89 -13.17 -8.86
C LYS A 151 -17.39 -13.20 -8.68
N PRO A 152 -16.79 -14.34 -8.26
CA PRO A 152 -15.34 -14.46 -8.15
C PRO A 152 -14.69 -14.53 -9.54
N ALA A 153 -13.53 -13.89 -9.64
CA ALA A 153 -12.63 -13.99 -10.78
C ALA A 153 -11.20 -14.18 -10.29
N ILE A 154 -10.40 -14.88 -11.10
CA ILE A 154 -8.96 -15.04 -10.89
C ILE A 154 -8.25 -14.24 -11.96
N LEU A 155 -7.33 -13.37 -11.54
CA LEU A 155 -6.53 -12.55 -12.43
C LEU A 155 -5.29 -13.32 -12.92
N GLU A 156 -4.65 -12.83 -13.98
CA GLU A 156 -3.44 -13.42 -14.57
C GLU A 156 -2.28 -13.57 -13.56
N ASN A 157 -2.25 -12.77 -12.51
CA ASN A 157 -1.27 -12.85 -11.42
C ASN A 157 -1.68 -13.80 -10.27
N GLY A 158 -2.80 -14.52 -10.41
CA GLY A 158 -3.30 -15.46 -9.43
C GLY A 158 -4.16 -14.87 -8.32
N ILE A 159 -4.35 -13.55 -8.29
CA ILE A 159 -5.19 -12.90 -7.27
C ILE A 159 -6.67 -13.16 -7.55
N ARG A 160 -7.41 -13.49 -6.50
CA ARG A 160 -8.86 -13.61 -6.54
C ARG A 160 -9.52 -12.30 -6.17
N VAL A 161 -10.43 -11.82 -7.02
CA VAL A 161 -11.22 -10.61 -6.80
C VAL A 161 -12.70 -10.88 -7.09
N MET A 162 -13.58 -10.10 -6.45
CA MET A 162 -15.00 -10.10 -6.77
C MET A 162 -15.27 -9.07 -7.86
N VAL A 163 -15.90 -9.50 -8.95
CA VAL A 163 -16.18 -8.66 -10.11
C VAL A 163 -17.68 -8.61 -10.40
N PRO A 164 -18.18 -7.57 -11.09
CA PRO A 164 -19.55 -7.54 -11.56
C PRO A 164 -19.87 -8.74 -12.48
N PRO A 165 -21.14 -9.17 -12.55
CA PRO A 165 -21.52 -10.35 -13.31
C PRO A 165 -21.30 -10.23 -14.83
N PHE A 166 -21.16 -9.01 -15.37
CA PHE A 166 -20.92 -8.77 -16.80
C PHE A 166 -19.46 -8.93 -17.24
N ILE A 167 -18.53 -9.13 -16.30
CA ILE A 167 -17.12 -9.36 -16.64
C ILE A 167 -16.90 -10.76 -17.19
N GLU A 168 -16.19 -10.84 -18.31
CA GLU A 168 -15.87 -12.09 -19.00
C GLU A 168 -14.38 -12.45 -18.87
N GLN A 169 -14.09 -13.73 -19.04
CA GLN A 169 -12.73 -14.22 -19.14
C GLN A 169 -12.02 -13.55 -20.33
N GLY A 170 -10.77 -13.12 -20.13
CA GLY A 170 -9.95 -12.43 -21.13
C GLY A 170 -10.10 -10.92 -21.13
N GLU A 171 -11.09 -10.38 -20.43
CA GLU A 171 -11.22 -8.92 -20.27
C GLU A 171 -10.16 -8.34 -19.33
N LYS A 172 -9.78 -7.11 -19.60
CA LYS A 172 -8.86 -6.34 -18.76
C LYS A 172 -9.63 -5.47 -17.80
N ILE A 173 -9.27 -5.55 -16.53
CA ILE A 173 -9.89 -4.76 -15.46
C ILE A 173 -8.84 -4.01 -14.65
N GLU A 174 -9.23 -2.91 -14.05
CA GLU A 174 -8.45 -2.25 -13.00
C GLU A 174 -8.93 -2.68 -11.62
N ILE A 175 -7.98 -2.89 -10.74
CA ILE A 175 -8.22 -3.15 -9.33
C ILE A 175 -7.56 -2.09 -8.45
N ASN A 176 -8.14 -1.82 -7.31
CA ASN A 176 -7.53 -0.98 -6.28
C ASN A 176 -6.40 -1.77 -5.61
N THR A 177 -5.21 -1.20 -5.55
CA THR A 177 -4.03 -1.90 -5.02
C THR A 177 -4.01 -1.98 -3.50
N GLU A 178 -4.76 -1.11 -2.82
CA GLU A 178 -4.83 -1.08 -1.35
C GLU A 178 -5.65 -2.24 -0.78
N ASP A 179 -6.83 -2.48 -1.33
CA ASP A 179 -7.81 -3.46 -0.82
C ASP A 179 -8.11 -4.61 -1.78
N LEU A 180 -7.47 -4.64 -2.97
CA LEU A 180 -7.66 -5.64 -4.01
C LEU A 180 -9.11 -5.75 -4.52
N THR A 181 -9.80 -4.63 -4.58
CA THR A 181 -11.18 -4.58 -5.07
C THR A 181 -11.25 -4.13 -6.53
N TYR A 182 -12.26 -4.61 -7.24
CA TYR A 182 -12.58 -4.17 -8.61
C TYR A 182 -12.85 -2.66 -8.65
N ALA A 183 -12.21 -1.96 -9.57
CA ALA A 183 -12.43 -0.54 -9.81
C ALA A 183 -13.26 -0.29 -11.08
N LYS A 184 -12.80 -0.78 -12.21
CA LYS A 184 -13.50 -0.63 -13.51
C LYS A 184 -12.99 -1.61 -14.56
N ARG A 185 -13.75 -1.76 -15.63
CA ARG A 185 -13.29 -2.41 -16.85
C ARG A 185 -12.41 -1.45 -17.67
N VAL A 186 -11.40 -1.98 -18.32
CA VAL A 186 -10.52 -1.24 -19.23
C VAL A 186 -10.93 -1.56 -20.66
N ASP A 187 -11.23 -0.52 -21.44
CA ASP A 187 -11.57 -0.64 -22.86
C ASP A 187 -10.31 -0.82 -23.73
#